data_90b01ce4f67aa2325188986c2af19167
#
_entry.id   90b01ce4f67aa2325188986c2af19167
#
_cell.length_a   1.000
_cell.length_b   1.000
_cell.length_c   1.000
_cell.angle_alpha   90.00
_cell.angle_beta   90.00
_cell.angle_gamma   90.00
#
_symmetry.space_group_name_H-M   'P 1'
#
loop_
_entity.id
_entity.type
_entity.pdbx_description
1 polymer ?
#
loop_
_entity_poly.entity_id
_entity_poly.type
_entity_poly.pdbx_seq_one_letter_code
_entity_poly.pdbx_strand_id
1 'polypeptide(L)'
;MKKIISILLTLAMLATTALAVAEEINVISREDGSGTRGAFIELFGIEQKNAEGKKIDYTTDDCDITNSTSVMMTSVAGNDCAIGYISLGSMNDTVKALKIDGVEASVENIKNGSYKVARPFNIATKAEVSDAAADFIAFIMSAEGQAVIEANGYIAVVEEAQSFAGGKLSSKIISGKIVIAGSSSVTPVMEKLAEAYEAINPGVEIELQQSDSSSGMTSTIDGVCDIGMASRALKDSEIEAGLVPMTIAMDGIAVIVSNDNPVEALTTEQVRDIYMGEITDWSEVDE
;
A
#
# COMPACT_ATOMS: atom_id res chain seq x y z
N MET A 1 23.45 66.29 47.47
CA MET A 1 22.40 65.26 47.76
C MET A 1 21.73 64.84 46.45
N LYS A 2 22.26 63.84 45.83
CA LYS A 2 21.69 63.31 44.57
C LYS A 2 21.02 61.94 44.89
N LYS A 3 19.70 61.91 44.73
CA LYS A 3 18.93 60.69 44.92
C LYS A 3 19.06 59.83 43.65
N ILE A 4 19.66 58.65 43.79
CA ILE A 4 19.71 57.64 42.76
C ILE A 4 18.43 56.81 42.88
N ILE A 5 17.55 56.93 41.89
CA ILE A 5 16.35 56.06 41.76
C ILE A 5 16.82 54.85 40.98
N SER A 6 16.83 53.69 41.66
CA SER A 6 17.11 52.40 41.07
C SER A 6 15.80 51.86 40.51
N ILE A 7 15.68 51.82 39.19
CA ILE A 7 14.53 51.16 38.51
C ILE A 7 14.90 49.69 38.37
N LEU A 8 14.27 48.83 39.18
CA LEU A 8 14.27 47.38 38.99
C LEU A 8 13.38 47.05 37.78
N LEU A 9 14.00 46.72 36.67
CA LEU A 9 13.30 46.16 35.52
C LEU A 9 13.07 44.66 35.78
N THR A 10 11.92 44.30 36.30
CA THR A 10 11.47 42.89 36.34
C THR A 10 11.07 42.47 34.95
N LEU A 11 11.97 41.75 34.30
CA LEU A 11 11.69 41.06 33.06
C LEU A 11 10.77 39.85 33.39
N ALA A 12 9.46 40.05 33.26
CA ALA A 12 8.51 38.94 33.28
C ALA A 12 8.69 38.16 31.97
N MET A 13 9.37 37.02 32.02
CA MET A 13 9.27 35.98 30.98
C MET A 13 7.83 35.47 31.02
N LEU A 14 6.98 35.95 30.12
CA LEU A 14 5.81 35.23 29.75
C LEU A 14 6.28 33.94 29.04
N ALA A 15 6.33 32.88 29.80
CA ALA A 15 6.27 31.56 29.21
C ALA A 15 4.88 31.44 28.59
N THR A 16 4.74 31.70 27.30
CA THR A 16 3.61 31.25 26.53
C THR A 16 3.74 29.73 26.45
N THR A 17 3.12 29.04 27.41
CA THR A 17 2.71 27.66 27.18
C THR A 17 1.75 27.76 26.01
N ALA A 18 2.19 27.45 24.80
CA ALA A 18 1.27 27.06 23.76
C ALA A 18 0.51 25.88 24.38
N LEU A 19 -0.75 26.11 24.75
CA LEU A 19 -1.66 25.00 24.88
C LEU A 19 -1.65 24.39 23.47
N ALA A 20 -1.01 23.23 23.30
CA ALA A 20 -1.28 22.38 22.19
C ALA A 20 -2.80 22.16 22.23
N VAL A 21 -3.51 22.72 21.27
CA VAL A 21 -4.90 22.34 21.07
C VAL A 21 -4.83 20.89 20.74
N ALA A 22 -5.44 20.06 21.59
CA ALA A 22 -5.61 18.64 21.31
C ALA A 22 -6.25 18.55 19.91
N GLU A 23 -5.56 17.91 18.98
CA GLU A 23 -6.01 17.76 17.60
C GLU A 23 -6.48 16.33 17.42
N GLU A 24 -7.81 16.14 17.31
CA GLU A 24 -8.44 14.86 17.10
C GLU A 24 -7.88 14.18 15.84
N ILE A 25 -7.44 12.93 15.99
CA ILE A 25 -6.91 12.15 14.89
C ILE A 25 -8.03 11.76 13.94
N ASN A 26 -7.95 12.20 12.70
CA ASN A 26 -8.85 11.73 11.65
C ASN A 26 -8.30 10.43 11.05
N VAL A 27 -8.85 9.30 11.47
CA VAL A 27 -8.47 7.98 10.96
C VAL A 27 -9.09 7.76 9.58
N ILE A 28 -8.25 7.47 8.58
CA ILE A 28 -8.70 7.14 7.24
C ILE A 28 -8.33 5.69 6.92
N SER A 29 -9.33 4.89 6.59
CA SER A 29 -9.16 3.48 6.22
C SER A 29 -9.58 3.22 4.76
N ARG A 30 -9.48 1.98 4.35
CA ARG A 30 -9.86 1.52 3.01
C ARG A 30 -11.12 0.68 3.08
N GLU A 31 -11.75 0.53 1.93
CA GLU A 31 -12.92 -0.32 1.71
C GLU A 31 -12.67 -1.80 2.06
N ASP A 32 -13.71 -2.55 2.40
CA ASP A 32 -13.63 -3.95 2.86
C ASP A 32 -12.94 -4.91 1.85
N GLY A 33 -13.10 -4.67 0.56
CA GLY A 33 -12.45 -5.47 -0.48
C GLY A 33 -10.95 -5.20 -0.64
N SER A 34 -10.43 -4.14 -0.02
CA SER A 34 -9.04 -3.71 -0.16
C SER A 34 -8.05 -4.73 0.40
N GLY A 35 -7.14 -5.20 -0.46
CA GLY A 35 -6.04 -6.06 -0.02
C GLY A 35 -5.05 -5.30 0.87
N THR A 36 -4.91 -3.98 0.69
CA THR A 36 -4.06 -3.15 1.55
C THR A 36 -4.63 -3.07 2.95
N ARG A 37 -5.97 -2.87 3.10
CA ARG A 37 -6.62 -2.92 4.41
C ARG A 37 -6.41 -4.28 5.06
N GLY A 38 -6.67 -5.38 4.34
CA GLY A 38 -6.51 -6.72 4.90
C GLY A 38 -5.10 -6.99 5.41
N ALA A 39 -4.06 -6.62 4.64
CA ALA A 39 -2.68 -6.76 5.07
C ALA A 39 -2.33 -5.82 6.24
N PHE A 40 -2.81 -4.58 6.20
CA PHE A 40 -2.57 -3.57 7.23
C PHE A 40 -3.12 -4.02 8.58
N ILE A 41 -4.41 -4.40 8.65
CA ILE A 41 -5.04 -4.80 9.91
C ILE A 41 -4.43 -6.08 10.49
N GLU A 42 -3.97 -7.00 9.64
CA GLU A 42 -3.25 -8.21 10.07
C GLU A 42 -1.87 -7.87 10.64
N LEU A 43 -1.07 -7.06 9.93
CA LEU A 43 0.30 -6.75 10.30
C LEU A 43 0.40 -5.88 11.56
N PHE A 44 -0.56 -4.99 11.78
CA PHE A 44 -0.63 -4.17 13.00
C PHE A 44 -1.42 -4.82 14.14
N GLY A 45 -2.02 -6.00 13.92
CA GLY A 45 -2.78 -6.70 14.95
C GLY A 45 -4.12 -6.05 15.29
N ILE A 46 -4.68 -5.28 14.36
CA ILE A 46 -6.04 -4.70 14.45
C ILE A 46 -7.07 -5.81 14.21
N GLU A 47 -6.78 -6.74 13.27
CA GLU A 47 -7.55 -7.97 13.12
C GLU A 47 -7.17 -8.97 14.21
N GLN A 48 -8.13 -9.35 15.04
CA GLN A 48 -7.91 -10.26 16.14
C GLN A 48 -8.91 -11.42 16.11
N LYS A 49 -8.55 -12.56 16.74
CA LYS A 49 -9.47 -13.67 16.88
C LYS A 49 -10.37 -13.46 18.10
N ASN A 50 -11.67 -13.56 17.90
CA ASN A 50 -12.64 -13.57 18.99
C ASN A 50 -12.62 -14.90 19.76
N ALA A 51 -13.46 -15.04 20.77
CA ALA A 51 -13.54 -16.23 21.63
C ALA A 51 -13.89 -17.53 20.85
N GLU A 52 -14.55 -17.41 19.70
CA GLU A 52 -14.89 -18.52 18.80
C GLU A 52 -13.77 -18.81 17.78
N GLY A 53 -12.64 -18.07 17.83
CA GLY A 53 -11.52 -18.21 16.91
C GLY A 53 -11.74 -17.58 15.54
N LYS A 54 -12.81 -16.81 15.36
CA LYS A 54 -13.09 -16.07 14.12
C LYS A 54 -12.27 -14.77 14.12
N LYS A 55 -11.60 -14.47 13.00
CA LYS A 55 -10.93 -13.20 12.78
C LYS A 55 -11.97 -12.07 12.66
N ILE A 56 -11.77 -11.02 13.43
CA ILE A 56 -12.61 -9.82 13.47
C ILE A 56 -11.71 -8.61 13.26
N ASP A 57 -12.11 -7.75 12.35
CA ASP A 57 -11.51 -6.43 12.16
C ASP A 57 -12.06 -5.48 13.23
N TYR A 58 -11.17 -4.94 14.05
CA TYR A 58 -11.49 -4.00 15.12
C TYR A 58 -11.16 -2.55 14.72
N THR A 59 -11.03 -2.26 13.43
CA THR A 59 -10.93 -0.87 12.98
C THR A 59 -12.12 -0.08 13.51
N THR A 60 -11.86 1.08 14.10
CA THR A 60 -12.93 1.94 14.65
C THR A 60 -13.99 2.27 13.59
N ASP A 61 -15.24 2.28 14.02
CA ASP A 61 -16.36 2.73 13.17
C ASP A 61 -16.30 4.26 12.89
N ASP A 62 -15.51 4.98 13.67
CA ASP A 62 -15.31 6.44 13.55
C ASP A 62 -14.11 6.73 12.64
N CYS A 63 -14.12 6.14 11.43
CA CYS A 63 -13.09 6.37 10.43
C CYS A 63 -13.70 6.70 9.07
N ASP A 64 -13.00 7.54 8.30
CA ASP A 64 -13.32 7.78 6.90
C ASP A 64 -12.89 6.61 6.02
N ILE A 65 -13.73 6.23 5.06
CA ILE A 65 -13.42 5.14 4.14
C ILE A 65 -13.12 5.66 2.74
N THR A 66 -11.97 5.27 2.20
CA THR A 66 -11.57 5.55 0.82
C THR A 66 -11.54 4.27 -0.01
N ASN A 67 -11.71 4.40 -1.32
CA ASN A 67 -11.82 3.28 -2.26
C ASN A 67 -10.63 3.11 -3.20
N SER A 68 -9.55 3.89 -3.02
CA SER A 68 -8.33 3.75 -3.83
C SER A 68 -7.11 4.34 -3.14
N THR A 69 -5.92 3.94 -3.59
CA THR A 69 -4.63 4.46 -3.10
C THR A 69 -4.51 5.97 -3.35
N SER A 70 -4.93 6.47 -4.52
CA SER A 70 -4.83 7.89 -4.86
C SER A 70 -5.80 8.75 -4.04
N VAL A 71 -7.01 8.27 -3.75
CA VAL A 71 -7.97 8.97 -2.89
C VAL A 71 -7.43 9.02 -1.46
N MET A 72 -6.88 7.93 -0.93
CA MET A 72 -6.22 7.91 0.39
C MET A 72 -5.14 8.99 0.48
N MET A 73 -4.19 9.03 -0.46
CA MET A 73 -3.14 10.05 -0.49
C MET A 73 -3.69 11.47 -0.51
N THR A 74 -4.68 11.73 -1.38
CA THR A 74 -5.28 13.07 -1.51
C THR A 74 -6.00 13.49 -0.23
N SER A 75 -6.71 12.56 0.42
CA SER A 75 -7.42 12.82 1.68
C SER A 75 -6.46 13.15 2.80
N VAL A 76 -5.38 12.38 2.96
CA VAL A 76 -4.34 12.62 3.97
C VAL A 76 -3.59 13.92 3.69
N ALA A 77 -3.21 14.18 2.43
CA ALA A 77 -2.51 15.43 2.06
C ALA A 77 -3.33 16.70 2.34
N GLY A 78 -4.64 16.59 2.35
CA GLY A 78 -5.57 17.71 2.58
C GLY A 78 -6.00 17.89 4.03
N ASN A 79 -5.50 17.10 4.98
CA ASN A 79 -5.90 17.15 6.38
C ASN A 79 -4.72 16.86 7.31
N ASP A 80 -4.25 17.89 8.02
CA ASP A 80 -3.06 17.81 8.87
C ASP A 80 -3.26 16.90 10.10
N CYS A 81 -4.51 16.62 10.47
CA CYS A 81 -4.84 15.69 11.55
C CYS A 81 -5.06 14.26 11.07
N ALA A 82 -5.03 14.01 9.76
CA ALA A 82 -5.32 12.69 9.21
C ALA A 82 -4.14 11.73 9.32
N ILE A 83 -4.48 10.44 9.53
CA ILE A 83 -3.58 9.30 9.37
C ILE A 83 -4.18 8.34 8.37
N GLY A 84 -3.35 7.80 7.49
CA GLY A 84 -3.74 6.82 6.48
C GLY A 84 -2.62 5.82 6.20
N TYR A 85 -2.85 4.92 5.25
CA TYR A 85 -1.84 3.96 4.82
C TYR A 85 -1.97 3.66 3.32
N ILE A 86 -0.81 3.51 2.67
CA ILE A 86 -0.74 3.23 1.23
C ILE A 86 0.37 2.22 0.89
N SER A 87 0.37 1.77 -0.36
CA SER A 87 1.53 1.11 -0.97
C SER A 87 2.73 2.05 -0.99
N LEU A 88 3.88 1.61 -0.49
CA LEU A 88 5.12 2.38 -0.49
C LEU A 88 5.54 2.78 -1.91
N GLY A 89 5.44 1.86 -2.87
CA GLY A 89 5.79 2.13 -4.26
C GLY A 89 4.84 3.13 -4.96
N SER A 90 3.70 3.45 -4.36
CA SER A 90 2.76 4.47 -4.87
C SER A 90 2.97 5.84 -4.21
N MET A 91 3.83 5.95 -3.20
CA MET A 91 4.04 7.18 -2.45
C MET A 91 4.67 8.27 -3.33
N ASN A 92 4.26 9.51 -3.10
CA ASN A 92 4.87 10.70 -3.70
C ASN A 92 5.09 11.78 -2.63
N ASP A 93 5.57 12.95 -3.02
CA ASP A 93 5.94 14.08 -2.17
C ASP A 93 4.77 14.87 -1.56
N THR A 94 3.52 14.48 -1.83
CA THR A 94 2.33 15.14 -1.26
C THR A 94 2.02 14.72 0.17
N VAL A 95 2.58 13.61 0.62
CA VAL A 95 2.44 13.06 1.98
C VAL A 95 3.80 12.59 2.50
N LYS A 96 3.94 12.46 3.81
CA LYS A 96 5.12 11.83 4.41
C LYS A 96 4.78 10.50 5.07
N ALA A 97 5.73 9.54 4.99
CA ALA A 97 5.64 8.29 5.70
C ALA A 97 6.21 8.42 7.10
N LEU A 98 5.52 7.89 8.09
CA LEU A 98 6.01 7.77 9.46
C LEU A 98 6.98 6.59 9.57
N LYS A 99 7.99 6.74 10.44
CA LYS A 99 8.80 5.60 10.88
C LYS A 99 7.95 4.72 11.79
N ILE A 100 8.05 3.41 11.61
CA ILE A 100 7.39 2.45 12.48
C ILE A 100 8.45 1.72 13.31
N ASP A 101 8.29 1.75 14.64
CA ASP A 101 9.28 1.23 15.60
C ASP A 101 10.70 1.81 15.35
N GLY A 102 10.75 3.09 14.94
CA GLY A 102 11.98 3.79 14.62
C GLY A 102 12.59 3.44 13.25
N VAL A 103 11.95 2.59 12.44
CA VAL A 103 12.43 2.15 11.13
C VAL A 103 11.67 2.85 10.01
N GLU A 104 12.42 3.41 9.07
CA GLU A 104 11.86 4.07 7.88
C GLU A 104 11.27 3.06 6.89
N ALA A 105 10.10 3.40 6.33
CA ALA A 105 9.50 2.65 5.23
C ALA A 105 10.34 2.86 3.97
N SER A 106 11.20 1.90 3.63
CA SER A 106 12.04 1.95 2.44
C SER A 106 12.25 0.55 1.86
N VAL A 107 12.52 0.50 0.55
CA VAL A 107 12.83 -0.76 -0.15
C VAL A 107 14.00 -1.50 0.52
N GLU A 108 15.05 -0.77 0.93
CA GLU A 108 16.22 -1.33 1.60
C GLU A 108 15.83 -1.98 2.94
N ASN A 109 15.05 -1.27 3.76
CA ASN A 109 14.63 -1.76 5.08
C ASN A 109 13.67 -2.93 5.00
N ILE A 110 12.87 -3.03 3.93
CA ILE A 110 12.02 -4.20 3.67
C ILE A 110 12.89 -5.39 3.22
N LYS A 111 13.82 -5.19 2.29
CA LYS A 111 14.72 -6.24 1.79
C LYS A 111 15.58 -6.84 2.91
N ASN A 112 16.06 -6.04 3.85
CA ASN A 112 16.87 -6.52 4.98
C ASN A 112 16.04 -6.99 6.19
N GLY A 113 14.69 -6.87 6.13
CA GLY A 113 13.76 -7.33 7.16
C GLY A 113 13.65 -6.43 8.39
N SER A 114 14.27 -5.23 8.40
CA SER A 114 14.11 -4.27 9.50
C SER A 114 12.74 -3.61 9.49
N TYR A 115 12.19 -3.25 8.33
CA TYR A 115 10.80 -2.80 8.17
C TYR A 115 9.89 -3.99 7.86
N LYS A 116 9.00 -4.31 8.81
CA LYS A 116 8.20 -5.54 8.75
C LYS A 116 6.84 -5.37 8.10
N VAL A 117 6.42 -4.13 7.85
CA VAL A 117 5.09 -3.85 7.29
C VAL A 117 5.14 -3.97 5.77
N ALA A 118 5.20 -5.21 5.30
CA ALA A 118 5.31 -5.56 3.87
C ALA A 118 4.39 -6.73 3.52
N ARG A 119 4.03 -6.82 2.25
CA ARG A 119 3.08 -7.80 1.74
C ARG A 119 3.39 -8.18 0.29
N PRO A 120 2.91 -9.34 -0.20
CA PRO A 120 3.04 -9.70 -1.59
C PRO A 120 2.05 -8.90 -2.45
N PHE A 121 2.49 -8.54 -3.65
CA PHE A 121 1.65 -8.24 -4.78
C PHE A 121 1.47 -9.50 -5.60
N ASN A 122 0.25 -9.93 -5.71
CA ASN A 122 -0.13 -11.14 -6.44
C ASN A 122 -0.95 -10.81 -7.67
N ILE A 123 -0.75 -11.59 -8.71
CA ILE A 123 -1.73 -11.79 -9.75
C ILE A 123 -2.38 -13.17 -9.55
N ALA A 124 -3.55 -13.34 -10.11
CA ALA A 124 -4.23 -14.62 -10.15
C ALA A 124 -4.90 -14.84 -11.50
N THR A 125 -4.90 -16.09 -11.97
CA THR A 125 -5.55 -16.50 -13.21
C THR A 125 -6.38 -17.76 -12.96
N LYS A 126 -7.21 -18.13 -13.92
CA LYS A 126 -7.70 -19.52 -14.02
C LYS A 126 -6.56 -20.44 -14.43
N ALA A 127 -6.76 -21.76 -14.31
CA ALA A 127 -5.78 -22.77 -14.72
C ALA A 127 -5.44 -22.69 -16.22
N GLU A 128 -6.42 -22.31 -17.04
CA GLU A 128 -6.24 -22.10 -18.48
C GLU A 128 -6.25 -20.59 -18.77
N VAL A 129 -5.19 -20.10 -19.38
CA VAL A 129 -5.01 -18.72 -19.80
C VAL A 129 -4.77 -18.63 -21.31
N SER A 130 -5.09 -17.49 -21.91
CA SER A 130 -4.76 -17.24 -23.32
C SER A 130 -3.25 -17.21 -23.55
N ASP A 131 -2.82 -17.49 -24.80
CA ASP A 131 -1.39 -17.38 -25.17
C ASP A 131 -0.83 -15.97 -24.86
N ALA A 132 -1.63 -14.92 -25.07
CA ALA A 132 -1.24 -13.55 -24.78
C ALA A 132 -1.03 -13.31 -23.27
N ALA A 133 -1.97 -13.75 -22.43
CA ALA A 133 -1.87 -13.62 -20.99
C ALA A 133 -0.68 -14.44 -20.44
N ALA A 134 -0.45 -15.65 -20.94
CA ALA A 134 0.69 -16.47 -20.55
C ALA A 134 2.03 -15.82 -20.91
N ASP A 135 2.13 -15.22 -22.09
CA ASP A 135 3.35 -14.53 -22.54
C ASP A 135 3.60 -13.25 -21.73
N PHE A 136 2.55 -12.48 -21.41
CA PHE A 136 2.66 -11.32 -20.52
C PHE A 136 3.08 -11.71 -19.10
N ILE A 137 2.55 -12.78 -18.54
CA ILE A 137 2.97 -13.30 -17.23
C ILE A 137 4.45 -13.72 -17.28
N ALA A 138 4.88 -14.38 -18.35
CA ALA A 138 6.27 -14.72 -18.54
C ALA A 138 7.18 -13.48 -18.63
N PHE A 139 6.70 -12.38 -19.25
CA PHE A 139 7.40 -11.10 -19.24
C PHE A 139 7.51 -10.53 -17.82
N ILE A 140 6.42 -10.48 -17.05
CA ILE A 140 6.44 -9.98 -15.66
C ILE A 140 7.52 -10.71 -14.83
N MET A 141 7.62 -12.03 -14.98
CA MET A 141 8.56 -12.87 -14.22
C MET A 141 9.97 -12.92 -14.82
N SER A 142 10.20 -12.26 -15.94
CA SER A 142 11.53 -12.19 -16.59
C SER A 142 12.43 -11.13 -15.95
N ALA A 143 13.71 -11.13 -16.32
CA ALA A 143 14.66 -10.13 -15.88
C ALA A 143 14.24 -8.71 -16.26
N GLU A 144 13.64 -8.52 -17.43
CA GLU A 144 13.14 -7.24 -17.91
C GLU A 144 11.91 -6.78 -17.11
N GLY A 145 10.95 -7.67 -16.85
CA GLY A 145 9.78 -7.36 -16.04
C GLY A 145 10.13 -7.08 -14.57
N GLN A 146 11.03 -7.87 -13.98
CA GLN A 146 11.50 -7.64 -12.61
C GLN A 146 12.32 -6.34 -12.49
N ALA A 147 13.06 -5.94 -13.52
CA ALA A 147 13.74 -4.65 -13.57
C ALA A 147 12.73 -3.47 -13.62
N VAL A 148 11.61 -3.61 -14.33
CA VAL A 148 10.51 -2.61 -14.29
C VAL A 148 9.96 -2.48 -12.88
N ILE A 149 9.74 -3.58 -12.17
CA ILE A 149 9.26 -3.60 -10.78
C ILE A 149 10.22 -2.83 -9.87
N GLU A 150 11.53 -3.13 -9.92
CA GLU A 150 12.53 -2.45 -9.10
C GLU A 150 12.69 -0.96 -9.44
N ALA A 151 12.66 -0.60 -10.73
CA ALA A 151 12.75 0.78 -11.19
C ALA A 151 11.57 1.66 -10.70
N ASN A 152 10.45 1.05 -10.32
CA ASN A 152 9.26 1.73 -9.82
C ASN A 152 9.10 1.60 -8.28
N GLY A 153 10.17 1.26 -7.55
CA GLY A 153 10.18 1.30 -6.09
C GLY A 153 9.55 0.08 -5.40
N TYR A 154 9.34 -1.00 -6.14
CA TYR A 154 8.87 -2.28 -5.58
C TYR A 154 10.04 -3.27 -5.47
N ILE A 155 9.80 -4.41 -4.84
CA ILE A 155 10.84 -5.41 -4.59
C ILE A 155 10.61 -6.61 -5.51
N ALA A 156 11.60 -6.89 -6.35
CA ALA A 156 11.61 -8.07 -7.21
C ALA A 156 11.56 -9.37 -6.38
N VAL A 157 10.91 -10.39 -6.92
CA VAL A 157 10.72 -11.69 -6.26
C VAL A 157 11.45 -12.83 -6.96
N VAL A 158 12.10 -12.56 -8.09
CA VAL A 158 12.89 -13.53 -8.85
C VAL A 158 14.36 -13.13 -8.84
N GLU A 159 15.17 -13.78 -8.00
CA GLU A 159 16.58 -13.43 -7.81
C GLU A 159 17.43 -13.68 -9.07
N GLU A 160 17.19 -14.78 -9.80
CA GLU A 160 17.91 -15.17 -11.01
C GLU A 160 16.95 -15.25 -12.20
N ALA A 161 16.26 -14.13 -12.47
CA ALA A 161 15.30 -14.07 -13.55
C ALA A 161 15.99 -14.26 -14.92
N GLN A 162 15.41 -15.11 -15.76
CA GLN A 162 15.88 -15.29 -17.13
C GLN A 162 15.42 -14.10 -17.99
N SER A 163 16.23 -13.73 -18.98
CA SER A 163 15.80 -12.74 -19.97
C SER A 163 14.53 -13.18 -20.69
N PHE A 164 13.66 -12.22 -20.94
CA PHE A 164 12.41 -12.48 -21.64
C PHE A 164 12.69 -12.99 -23.07
N ALA A 165 12.36 -14.23 -23.29
CA ALA A 165 12.47 -14.87 -24.59
C ALA A 165 11.18 -14.75 -25.43
N GLY A 166 10.24 -13.93 -24.96
CA GLY A 166 8.90 -13.81 -25.48
C GLY A 166 8.81 -13.38 -26.94
N GLY A 167 7.72 -13.67 -27.55
CA GLY A 167 7.53 -13.54 -28.99
C GLY A 167 8.32 -14.54 -29.84
N LYS A 168 9.32 -15.23 -29.21
CA LYS A 168 10.16 -16.23 -29.86
C LYS A 168 9.92 -17.66 -29.37
N LEU A 169 9.18 -17.85 -28.30
CA LEU A 169 8.83 -19.17 -27.77
C LEU A 169 7.85 -19.93 -28.65
N SER A 170 7.18 -19.24 -29.55
CA SER A 170 6.43 -19.88 -30.62
C SER A 170 6.71 -19.14 -31.92
N SER A 171 6.71 -19.86 -33.04
CA SER A 171 6.66 -19.29 -34.39
C SER A 171 5.35 -18.51 -34.67
N LYS A 172 4.55 -18.23 -33.63
CA LYS A 172 3.32 -17.43 -33.64
C LYS A 172 3.63 -16.02 -33.18
N ILE A 173 3.13 -15.04 -33.92
CA ILE A 173 3.02 -13.66 -33.46
C ILE A 173 1.99 -13.67 -32.33
N ILE A 174 2.41 -13.29 -31.11
CA ILE A 174 1.48 -13.12 -29.99
C ILE A 174 0.64 -11.87 -30.27
N SER A 175 -0.66 -12.03 -30.21
CA SER A 175 -1.62 -10.92 -30.40
C SER A 175 -2.91 -11.23 -29.64
N GLY A 176 -3.63 -10.18 -29.27
CA GLY A 176 -4.91 -10.27 -28.60
C GLY A 176 -5.08 -9.20 -27.55
N LYS A 177 -6.20 -9.26 -26.84
CA LYS A 177 -6.51 -8.38 -25.73
C LYS A 177 -6.38 -9.16 -24.42
N ILE A 178 -5.78 -8.52 -23.42
CA ILE A 178 -5.68 -9.02 -22.04
C ILE A 178 -6.44 -8.02 -21.16
N VAL A 179 -7.43 -8.48 -20.42
CA VAL A 179 -8.16 -7.68 -19.42
C VAL A 179 -7.62 -8.02 -18.05
N ILE A 180 -7.14 -7.00 -17.33
CA ILE A 180 -6.57 -7.14 -15.99
C ILE A 180 -7.39 -6.28 -15.04
N ALA A 181 -7.85 -6.85 -13.92
CA ALA A 181 -8.70 -6.14 -12.98
C ALA A 181 -8.23 -6.31 -11.53
N GLY A 182 -8.48 -5.31 -10.69
CA GLY A 182 -8.31 -5.45 -9.24
C GLY A 182 -7.55 -4.32 -8.56
N SER A 183 -6.74 -4.68 -7.60
CA SER A 183 -6.11 -3.82 -6.60
C SER A 183 -5.55 -2.49 -7.13
N SER A 184 -6.07 -1.37 -6.61
CA SER A 184 -5.57 -0.02 -6.87
C SER A 184 -4.12 0.21 -6.43
N SER A 185 -3.59 -0.62 -5.51
CA SER A 185 -2.18 -0.55 -5.09
C SER A 185 -1.24 -1.26 -6.07
N VAL A 186 -1.74 -2.28 -6.80
CA VAL A 186 -0.96 -3.01 -7.83
C VAL A 186 -1.02 -2.28 -9.17
N THR A 187 -2.10 -1.53 -9.43
CA THR A 187 -2.32 -0.84 -10.70
C THR A 187 -1.11 -0.03 -11.19
N PRO A 188 -0.44 0.82 -10.36
CA PRO A 188 0.67 1.64 -10.86
C PRO A 188 1.85 0.84 -11.42
N VAL A 189 2.23 -0.26 -10.77
CA VAL A 189 3.31 -1.11 -11.30
C VAL A 189 2.84 -1.94 -12.49
N MET A 190 1.58 -2.37 -12.51
CA MET A 190 1.01 -3.11 -13.63
C MET A 190 0.93 -2.26 -14.89
N GLU A 191 0.61 -0.96 -14.78
CA GLU A 191 0.66 -0.01 -15.89
C GLU A 191 2.06 0.05 -16.50
N LYS A 192 3.11 0.12 -15.68
CA LYS A 192 4.49 0.14 -16.17
C LYS A 192 4.92 -1.18 -16.82
N LEU A 193 4.46 -2.28 -16.29
CA LEU A 193 4.68 -3.60 -16.91
C LEU A 193 3.94 -3.73 -18.24
N ALA A 194 2.70 -3.25 -18.32
CA ALA A 194 1.91 -3.24 -19.55
C ALA A 194 2.56 -2.35 -20.62
N GLU A 195 2.92 -1.09 -20.29
CA GLU A 195 3.63 -0.18 -21.19
C GLU A 195 4.91 -0.81 -21.76
N ALA A 196 5.74 -1.44 -20.90
CA ALA A 196 6.99 -2.05 -21.32
C ALA A 196 6.76 -3.28 -22.21
N TYR A 197 5.74 -4.09 -21.91
CA TYR A 197 5.40 -5.27 -22.69
C TYR A 197 4.80 -4.92 -24.05
N GLU A 198 3.86 -3.99 -24.12
CA GLU A 198 3.23 -3.53 -25.38
C GLU A 198 4.25 -2.90 -26.33
N ALA A 199 5.29 -2.23 -25.79
CA ALA A 199 6.38 -1.67 -26.59
C ALA A 199 7.16 -2.74 -27.38
N ILE A 200 7.26 -3.96 -26.86
CA ILE A 200 7.95 -5.08 -27.51
C ILE A 200 6.99 -6.07 -28.20
N ASN A 201 5.70 -6.01 -27.87
CA ASN A 201 4.64 -6.84 -28.44
C ASN A 201 3.45 -6.00 -28.91
N PRO A 202 3.57 -5.21 -29.98
CA PRO A 202 2.56 -4.26 -30.44
C PRO A 202 1.27 -4.90 -30.96
N GLY A 203 1.20 -6.22 -31.02
CA GLY A 203 -0.01 -6.97 -31.37
C GLY A 203 -0.90 -7.31 -30.17
N VAL A 204 -0.46 -6.98 -28.95
CA VAL A 204 -1.23 -7.19 -27.72
C VAL A 204 -1.74 -5.84 -27.21
N GLU A 205 -2.99 -5.82 -26.76
CA GLU A 205 -3.62 -4.70 -26.07
C GLU A 205 -3.90 -5.12 -24.64
N ILE A 206 -3.46 -4.32 -23.66
CA ILE A 206 -3.70 -4.57 -22.25
C ILE A 206 -4.68 -3.53 -21.71
N GLU A 207 -5.85 -3.99 -21.25
CA GLU A 207 -6.85 -3.15 -20.57
C GLU A 207 -6.75 -3.36 -19.06
N LEU A 208 -6.51 -2.27 -18.32
CA LEU A 208 -6.43 -2.26 -16.86
C LEU A 208 -7.71 -1.68 -16.26
N GLN A 209 -8.34 -2.41 -15.37
CA GLN A 209 -9.55 -2.03 -14.64
C GLN A 209 -9.26 -1.95 -13.14
N GLN A 210 -9.01 -0.74 -12.65
CA GLN A 210 -8.73 -0.53 -11.23
C GLN A 210 -9.99 -0.74 -10.39
N SER A 211 -9.85 -1.52 -9.32
CA SER A 211 -10.84 -1.74 -8.26
C SER A 211 -10.13 -2.10 -6.95
N ASP A 212 -10.75 -2.93 -6.13
CA ASP A 212 -10.13 -3.59 -4.98
C ASP A 212 -9.68 -5.02 -5.28
N SER A 213 -8.90 -5.62 -4.37
CA SER A 213 -8.38 -6.99 -4.55
C SER A 213 -9.48 -8.04 -4.63
N SER A 214 -10.51 -7.94 -3.80
CA SER A 214 -11.59 -8.95 -3.77
C SER A 214 -12.44 -8.89 -5.03
N SER A 215 -12.72 -7.69 -5.54
CA SER A 215 -13.40 -7.47 -6.83
C SER A 215 -12.59 -8.03 -8.00
N GLY A 216 -11.25 -7.81 -8.00
CA GLY A 216 -10.36 -8.39 -9.00
C GLY A 216 -10.40 -9.92 -9.00
N MET A 217 -10.31 -10.55 -7.83
CA MET A 217 -10.41 -12.01 -7.72
C MET A 217 -11.76 -12.54 -8.18
N THR A 218 -12.86 -11.90 -7.80
CA THR A 218 -14.22 -12.27 -8.25
C THR A 218 -14.34 -12.16 -9.75
N SER A 219 -13.88 -11.06 -10.35
CA SER A 219 -13.89 -10.86 -11.81
C SER A 219 -13.12 -11.95 -12.56
N THR A 220 -12.00 -12.42 -11.97
CA THR A 220 -11.21 -13.51 -12.55
C THR A 220 -11.95 -14.85 -12.44
N ILE A 221 -12.55 -15.15 -11.27
CA ILE A 221 -13.38 -16.35 -11.07
C ILE A 221 -14.52 -16.39 -12.08
N ASP A 222 -15.20 -15.27 -12.29
CA ASP A 222 -16.34 -15.15 -13.21
C ASP A 222 -15.92 -15.12 -14.69
N GLY A 223 -14.60 -14.95 -14.97
CA GLY A 223 -14.07 -14.86 -16.34
C GLY A 223 -14.38 -13.54 -17.02
N VAL A 224 -14.58 -12.48 -16.23
CA VAL A 224 -14.75 -11.10 -16.73
C VAL A 224 -13.38 -10.48 -17.07
N CYS A 225 -12.32 -10.90 -16.39
CA CYS A 225 -10.95 -10.55 -16.72
C CYS A 225 -10.06 -11.80 -16.81
N ASP A 226 -8.93 -11.66 -17.49
CA ASP A 226 -7.95 -12.74 -17.68
C ASP A 226 -7.02 -12.87 -16.46
N ILE A 227 -6.67 -11.74 -15.87
CA ILE A 227 -5.73 -11.65 -14.75
C ILE A 227 -6.33 -10.77 -13.65
N GLY A 228 -6.44 -11.29 -12.45
CA GLY A 228 -6.81 -10.54 -11.26
C GLY A 228 -5.58 -10.01 -10.52
N MET A 229 -5.68 -8.82 -9.91
CA MET A 229 -4.62 -8.22 -9.10
C MET A 229 -5.01 -8.16 -7.64
N ALA A 230 -4.12 -8.60 -6.74
CA ALA A 230 -4.32 -8.51 -5.30
C ALA A 230 -3.06 -8.00 -4.57
N SER A 231 -3.23 -7.08 -3.64
CA SER A 231 -2.18 -6.57 -2.75
C SER A 231 -2.20 -7.27 -1.39
N ARG A 232 -2.46 -8.55 -1.39
CA ARG A 232 -2.47 -9.51 -0.29
C ARG A 232 -2.30 -10.93 -0.82
N ALA A 233 -2.07 -11.89 0.05
CA ALA A 233 -2.23 -13.30 -0.30
C ALA A 233 -3.69 -13.57 -0.72
N LEU A 234 -3.89 -14.54 -1.60
CA LEU A 234 -5.24 -15.00 -1.94
C LEU A 234 -5.88 -15.68 -0.72
N LYS A 235 -7.19 -15.51 -0.61
CA LYS A 235 -7.99 -16.23 0.39
C LYS A 235 -8.13 -17.69 -0.01
N ASP A 236 -8.28 -18.59 0.97
CA ASP A 236 -8.51 -20.02 0.70
C ASP A 236 -9.71 -20.24 -0.23
N SER A 237 -10.79 -19.47 -0.03
CA SER A 237 -11.98 -19.52 -0.88
C SER A 237 -11.72 -19.12 -2.33
N GLU A 238 -10.76 -18.25 -2.60
CA GLU A 238 -10.37 -17.82 -3.95
C GLU A 238 -9.55 -18.94 -4.64
N ILE A 239 -8.68 -19.61 -3.87
CA ILE A 239 -7.92 -20.79 -4.34
C ILE A 239 -8.85 -21.97 -4.58
N GLU A 240 -9.79 -22.26 -3.67
CA GLU A 240 -10.80 -23.30 -3.82
C GLU A 240 -11.73 -23.06 -5.01
N ALA A 241 -11.96 -21.79 -5.37
CA ALA A 241 -12.68 -21.40 -6.58
C ALA A 241 -11.87 -21.61 -7.88
N GLY A 242 -10.63 -22.09 -7.78
CA GLY A 242 -9.77 -22.47 -8.91
C GLY A 242 -8.83 -21.39 -9.40
N LEU A 243 -8.60 -20.31 -8.61
CA LEU A 243 -7.58 -19.33 -8.93
C LEU A 243 -6.18 -19.87 -8.64
N VAL A 244 -5.26 -19.58 -9.55
CA VAL A 244 -3.84 -19.90 -9.44
C VAL A 244 -3.08 -18.60 -9.11
N PRO A 245 -2.58 -18.44 -7.89
CA PRO A 245 -1.83 -17.24 -7.50
C PRO A 245 -0.40 -17.25 -8.01
N MET A 246 0.12 -16.07 -8.27
CA MET A 246 1.54 -15.84 -8.55
C MET A 246 1.96 -14.51 -7.91
N THR A 247 2.98 -14.56 -7.07
CA THR A 247 3.58 -13.35 -6.51
C THR A 247 4.49 -12.72 -7.55
N ILE A 248 4.25 -11.45 -7.86
CA ILE A 248 5.01 -10.71 -8.87
C ILE A 248 6.00 -9.70 -8.27
N ALA A 249 5.70 -9.21 -7.07
CA ALA A 249 6.53 -8.26 -6.33
C ALA A 249 6.25 -8.36 -4.83
N MET A 250 7.16 -7.82 -4.01
CA MET A 250 6.85 -7.42 -2.63
C MET A 250 6.75 -5.90 -2.56
N ASP A 251 5.85 -5.43 -1.70
CA ASP A 251 5.60 -4.01 -1.47
C ASP A 251 5.47 -3.70 0.02
N GLY A 252 5.96 -2.53 0.43
CA GLY A 252 5.76 -2.00 1.78
C GLY A 252 4.39 -1.34 1.92
N ILE A 253 3.86 -1.35 3.15
CA ILE A 253 2.75 -0.46 3.50
C ILE A 253 3.33 0.69 4.31
N ALA A 254 3.26 1.91 3.78
CA ALA A 254 3.63 3.12 4.49
C ALA A 254 2.43 3.66 5.26
N VAL A 255 2.60 3.93 6.55
CA VAL A 255 1.68 4.76 7.34
C VAL A 255 2.00 6.21 7.00
N ILE A 256 1.00 6.97 6.57
CA ILE A 256 1.19 8.31 6.03
C ILE A 256 0.39 9.35 6.80
N VAL A 257 0.96 10.55 6.86
CA VAL A 257 0.31 11.78 7.36
C VAL A 257 0.57 12.93 6.37
N SER A 258 -0.12 14.05 6.55
CA SER A 258 0.18 15.30 5.85
C SER A 258 1.65 15.72 6.10
N ASN A 259 2.26 16.40 5.14
CA ASN A 259 3.60 16.99 5.31
C ASN A 259 3.66 18.00 6.44
N ASP A 260 2.54 18.63 6.80
CA ASP A 260 2.44 19.64 7.86
C ASP A 260 2.15 19.01 9.25
N ASN A 261 1.80 17.74 9.33
CA ASN A 261 1.67 17.03 10.61
C ASN A 261 3.04 16.93 11.31
N PRO A 262 3.16 17.28 12.61
CA PRO A 262 4.46 17.30 13.31
C PRO A 262 5.01 15.90 13.65
N VAL A 263 4.18 14.85 13.63
CA VAL A 263 4.59 13.49 14.00
C VAL A 263 5.53 12.90 12.96
N GLU A 264 6.62 12.27 13.41
CA GLU A 264 7.65 11.66 12.55
C GLU A 264 7.73 10.13 12.68
N ALA A 265 7.23 9.60 13.79
CA ALA A 265 7.31 8.17 14.07
C ALA A 265 6.15 7.71 14.96
N LEU A 266 5.77 6.45 14.81
CA LEU A 266 4.84 5.73 15.68
C LEU A 266 5.41 4.34 15.97
N THR A 267 5.01 3.75 17.08
CA THR A 267 5.20 2.32 17.32
C THR A 267 4.09 1.51 16.64
N THR A 268 4.35 0.24 16.41
CA THR A 268 3.31 -0.70 15.93
C THR A 268 2.08 -0.68 16.84
N GLU A 269 2.27 -0.55 18.17
CA GLU A 269 1.19 -0.48 19.14
C GLU A 269 0.38 0.81 19.00
N GLN A 270 1.04 1.97 18.87
CA GLN A 270 0.34 3.25 18.67
C GLN A 270 -0.49 3.25 17.38
N VAL A 271 0.03 2.72 16.27
CA VAL A 271 -0.76 2.59 15.03
C VAL A 271 -1.99 1.71 15.26
N ARG A 272 -1.84 0.57 15.93
CA ARG A 272 -2.97 -0.30 16.28
C ARG A 272 -4.01 0.46 17.10
N ASP A 273 -3.58 1.11 18.18
CA ASP A 273 -4.46 1.76 19.15
C ASP A 273 -5.19 2.96 18.53
N ILE A 274 -4.53 3.70 17.61
CA ILE A 274 -5.17 4.74 16.80
C ILE A 274 -6.28 4.14 15.93
N TYR A 275 -5.97 3.08 15.19
CA TYR A 275 -6.95 2.47 14.29
C TYR A 275 -8.05 1.69 15.00
N MET A 276 -7.86 1.33 16.27
CA MET A 276 -8.90 0.75 17.12
C MET A 276 -9.70 1.83 17.88
N GLY A 277 -9.33 3.11 17.79
CA GLY A 277 -9.99 4.22 18.46
C GLY A 277 -9.66 4.31 19.96
N GLU A 278 -8.57 3.70 20.40
CA GLU A 278 -8.07 3.78 21.79
C GLU A 278 -7.19 5.03 22.01
N ILE A 279 -6.51 5.51 20.96
CA ILE A 279 -5.82 6.81 20.88
C ILE A 279 -6.59 7.65 19.88
N THR A 280 -7.12 8.78 20.31
CA THR A 280 -7.99 9.64 19.49
C THR A 280 -7.45 11.05 19.27
N ASP A 281 -6.34 11.40 19.91
CA ASP A 281 -5.74 12.72 19.85
C ASP A 281 -4.23 12.64 19.68
N TRP A 282 -3.66 13.47 18.80
CA TRP A 282 -2.23 13.51 18.54
C TRP A 282 -1.39 13.86 19.78
N SER A 283 -1.97 14.54 20.78
CA SER A 283 -1.29 14.83 22.05
C SER A 283 -1.09 13.60 22.94
N GLU A 284 -1.77 12.49 22.66
CA GLU A 284 -1.61 11.20 23.36
C GLU A 284 -0.45 10.36 22.80
N VAL A 285 0.11 10.78 21.67
CA VAL A 285 1.26 10.13 21.06
C VAL A 285 2.53 10.71 21.65
N ASP A 286 3.15 10.00 22.59
CA ASP A 286 4.44 10.41 23.18
C ASP A 286 5.54 10.45 22.09
N GLU A 287 6.40 11.50 22.15
CA GLU A 287 7.59 11.67 21.32
C GLU A 287 8.64 10.57 21.53
#